data_4f25cdb4ca8b928662aff0a0d651da96
#
_entry.id   4f25cdb4ca8b928662aff0a0d651da96
#
_cell.length_a   1.000
_cell.length_b   1.000
_cell.length_c   1.000
_cell.angle_alpha   90.00
_cell.angle_beta   90.00
_cell.angle_gamma   90.00
#
_symmetry.space_group_name_H-M   'P 1'
#
loop_
_entity.id
_entity.type
_entity.pdbx_description
1 polymer ?
#
loop_
_entity_poly.entity_id
_entity_poly.type
_entity_poly.pdbx_seq_one_letter_code
_entity_poly.pdbx_strand_id
1 'polypeptide(L)'
;MPKAFFMVRSVVIEALRQKFDRWYSQQHLPMALTEFKCEKCWRFWSAADAGVHYAVYQFADMARLDAALKSDGFKVLVADYDKTWPSGVTRTRDMLTLAEERSA
;
A
#
# COMPACT_ATOMS: atom_id res chain seq x y z
N MET A 1 -11.90 18.81 5.03
CA MET A 1 -11.55 18.08 3.81
C MET A 1 -11.63 16.58 4.08
N PRO A 2 -12.18 15.78 3.16
CA PRO A 2 -12.25 14.34 3.37
C PRO A 2 -10.87 13.71 3.36
N LYS A 3 -10.70 12.65 4.15
CA LYS A 3 -9.49 11.83 4.12
C LYS A 3 -9.34 11.18 2.75
N ALA A 4 -8.11 10.97 2.35
CA ALA A 4 -7.77 10.28 1.11
C ALA A 4 -6.93 9.05 1.43
N PHE A 5 -7.10 8.00 0.62
CA PHE A 5 -6.40 6.73 0.82
C PHE A 5 -5.75 6.28 -0.47
N PHE A 6 -4.55 5.77 -0.37
CA PHE A 6 -3.87 5.09 -1.46
C PHE A 6 -3.91 3.60 -1.18
N MET A 7 -4.43 2.82 -2.12
CA MET A 7 -4.55 1.38 -1.96
C MET A 7 -3.71 0.67 -3.00
N VAL A 8 -2.92 -0.31 -2.56
CA VAL A 8 -2.14 -1.18 -3.44
C VAL A 8 -2.66 -2.60 -3.25
N ARG A 9 -3.22 -3.16 -4.33
CA ARG A 9 -3.68 -4.54 -4.35
C ARG A 9 -2.62 -5.38 -5.06
N SER A 10 -2.12 -6.41 -4.39
CA SER A 10 -1.11 -7.32 -4.92
C SER A 10 -1.68 -8.72 -5.00
N VAL A 11 -1.43 -9.41 -6.11
CA VAL A 11 -1.75 -10.84 -6.25
C VAL A 11 -0.44 -11.58 -6.22
N VAL A 12 -0.27 -12.44 -5.22
CA VAL A 12 1.00 -13.10 -4.90
C VAL A 12 0.85 -14.61 -5.09
N ILE A 13 1.72 -15.22 -5.90
CA ILE A 13 1.70 -16.66 -6.08
C ILE A 13 2.01 -17.36 -4.75
N GLU A 14 1.49 -18.57 -4.58
CA GLU A 14 1.58 -19.30 -3.31
C GLU A 14 3.01 -19.40 -2.77
N ALA A 15 3.95 -19.72 -3.63
CA ALA A 15 5.35 -19.91 -3.24
C ALA A 15 6.00 -18.67 -2.62
N LEU A 16 5.47 -17.46 -2.88
CA LEU A 16 6.06 -16.21 -2.42
C LEU A 16 5.30 -15.56 -1.26
N ARG A 17 4.15 -16.08 -0.85
CA ARG A 17 3.27 -15.41 0.12
C ARG A 17 3.93 -15.18 1.47
N GLN A 18 4.63 -16.16 2.01
CA GLN A 18 5.30 -15.99 3.31
C GLN A 18 6.42 -14.97 3.25
N LYS A 19 7.22 -14.99 2.18
CA LYS A 19 8.31 -14.02 1.99
C LYS A 19 7.75 -12.62 1.78
N PHE A 20 6.68 -12.50 1.00
CA PHE A 20 5.99 -11.22 0.75
C PHE A 20 5.44 -10.64 2.04
N ASP A 21 4.78 -11.46 2.85
CA ASP A 21 4.21 -11.05 4.13
C ASP A 21 5.29 -10.49 5.07
N ARG A 22 6.39 -11.21 5.19
CA ARG A 22 7.52 -10.81 6.04
C ARG A 22 8.17 -9.54 5.55
N TRP A 23 8.43 -9.45 4.25
CA TRP A 23 9.06 -8.28 3.63
C TRP A 23 8.20 -7.03 3.82
N TYR A 24 6.91 -7.15 3.60
CA TYR A 24 5.99 -6.02 3.78
C TYR A 24 5.98 -5.54 5.23
N SER A 25 5.89 -6.46 6.16
CA SER A 25 5.84 -6.14 7.59
C SER A 25 7.15 -5.55 8.11
N GLN A 26 8.28 -6.11 7.72
CA GLN A 26 9.58 -5.76 8.29
C GLN A 26 10.30 -4.64 7.54
N GLN A 27 10.04 -4.48 6.25
CA GLN A 27 10.76 -3.52 5.42
C GLN A 27 9.87 -2.50 4.74
N HIS A 28 8.93 -2.94 3.91
CA HIS A 28 8.23 -2.02 2.99
C HIS A 28 7.21 -1.12 3.71
N LEU A 29 6.43 -1.65 4.65
CA LEU A 29 5.44 -0.84 5.35
C LEU A 29 6.09 0.22 6.25
N PRO A 30 7.13 -0.12 7.06
CA PRO A 30 7.86 0.91 7.80
C PRO A 30 8.50 1.96 6.89
N MET A 31 9.07 1.53 5.76
CA MET A 31 9.64 2.44 4.76
C MET A 31 8.57 3.38 4.21
N ALA A 32 7.37 2.86 3.92
CA ALA A 32 6.27 3.66 3.40
C ALA A 32 5.81 4.73 4.40
N LEU A 33 5.75 4.42 5.68
CA LEU A 33 5.43 5.42 6.71
C LEU A 33 6.38 6.62 6.65
N THR A 34 7.67 6.35 6.49
CA THR A 34 8.70 7.39 6.42
C THR A 34 8.65 8.15 5.09
N GLU A 35 8.59 7.43 3.96
CA GLU A 35 8.70 8.02 2.63
C GLU A 35 7.41 8.72 2.19
N PHE A 36 6.26 8.14 2.49
CA PHE A 36 4.97 8.75 2.17
C PHE A 36 4.57 9.86 3.13
N LYS A 37 5.03 9.78 4.39
CA LYS A 37 4.58 10.67 5.47
C LYS A 37 3.06 10.61 5.61
N CYS A 38 2.48 9.42 5.44
CA CYS A 38 1.05 9.18 5.63
C CYS A 38 0.70 9.19 7.12
N GLU A 39 -0.59 9.39 7.42
CA GLU A 39 -1.07 9.41 8.80
C GLU A 39 -1.08 8.04 9.44
N LYS A 40 -1.53 7.05 8.69
CA LYS A 40 -1.66 5.65 9.10
C LYS A 40 -1.53 4.76 7.90
N CYS A 41 -1.21 3.50 8.13
CA CYS A 41 -1.24 2.49 7.08
C CYS A 41 -1.66 1.15 7.65
N TRP A 42 -2.21 0.31 6.79
CA TRP A 42 -2.71 -1.03 7.13
C TRP A 42 -2.32 -2.01 6.05
N ARG A 43 -2.29 -3.28 6.42
CA ARG A 43 -2.16 -4.41 5.50
C ARG A 43 -3.27 -5.40 5.76
N PHE A 44 -3.73 -6.02 4.68
CA PHE A 44 -4.76 -7.06 4.77
C PHE A 44 -4.43 -8.18 3.80
N TRP A 45 -4.68 -9.41 4.22
CA TRP A 45 -4.80 -10.55 3.31
C TRP A 45 -6.28 -10.82 3.11
N SER A 46 -6.71 -11.01 1.85
CA SER A 46 -8.10 -11.35 1.56
C SER A 46 -8.44 -12.71 2.17
N ALA A 47 -9.57 -12.78 2.89
CA ALA A 47 -10.08 -14.05 3.39
C ALA A 47 -10.83 -14.84 2.31
N ALA A 48 -11.31 -14.15 1.26
CA ALA A 48 -12.07 -14.77 0.17
C ALA A 48 -11.16 -15.26 -0.96
N ASP A 49 -10.11 -14.49 -1.29
CA ASP A 49 -9.23 -14.75 -2.43
C ASP A 49 -7.80 -14.99 -1.94
N ALA A 50 -7.38 -16.25 -1.93
CA ALA A 50 -6.04 -16.59 -1.47
C ALA A 50 -4.96 -15.88 -2.29
N GLY A 51 -3.97 -15.31 -1.59
CA GLY A 51 -2.84 -14.63 -2.23
C GLY A 51 -3.10 -13.19 -2.63
N VAL A 52 -4.28 -12.64 -2.34
CA VAL A 52 -4.58 -11.23 -2.58
C VAL A 52 -4.29 -10.42 -1.32
N HIS A 53 -3.41 -9.44 -1.46
CA HIS A 53 -2.95 -8.58 -0.37
C HIS A 53 -3.32 -7.14 -0.66
N TYR A 54 -3.69 -6.40 0.38
CA TYR A 54 -3.97 -4.97 0.31
C TYR A 54 -3.06 -4.22 1.26
N ALA A 55 -2.45 -3.15 0.78
CA ALA A 55 -1.81 -2.14 1.62
C ALA A 55 -2.58 -0.84 1.43
N VAL A 56 -2.93 -0.19 2.52
CA VAL A 56 -3.75 1.02 2.51
C VAL A 56 -3.05 2.10 3.31
N TYR A 57 -2.93 3.28 2.72
CA TYR A 57 -2.22 4.42 3.30
C TYR A 57 -3.17 5.61 3.39
N GLN A 58 -3.32 6.18 4.59
CA GLN A 58 -4.23 7.30 4.84
C GLN A 58 -3.49 8.62 4.82
N PHE A 59 -4.09 9.60 4.12
CA PHE A 59 -3.60 10.97 4.06
C PHE A 59 -4.71 11.92 4.53
N ALA A 60 -4.32 13.10 5.01
CA ALA A 60 -5.26 14.08 5.52
C ALA A 60 -6.26 14.55 4.46
N ASP A 61 -5.80 14.64 3.20
CA ASP A 61 -6.62 15.04 2.06
C ASP A 61 -5.99 14.56 0.75
N MET A 62 -6.71 14.76 -0.36
CA MET A 62 -6.24 14.33 -1.68
C MET A 62 -5.02 15.12 -2.15
N ALA A 63 -4.90 16.39 -1.76
CA ALA A 63 -3.74 17.21 -2.15
C ALA A 63 -2.44 16.62 -1.57
N ARG A 64 -2.47 16.13 -0.34
CA ARG A 64 -1.32 15.49 0.28
C ARG A 64 -1.01 14.14 -0.35
N LEU A 65 -2.05 13.38 -0.69
CA LEU A 65 -1.85 12.11 -1.42
C LEU A 65 -1.21 12.38 -2.78
N ASP A 66 -1.72 13.32 -3.56
CA ASP A 66 -1.16 13.67 -4.86
C ASP A 66 0.30 14.09 -4.73
N ALA A 67 0.63 14.92 -3.74
CA ALA A 67 2.00 15.32 -3.49
C ALA A 67 2.91 14.14 -3.16
N ALA A 68 2.42 13.19 -2.35
CA ALA A 68 3.18 11.99 -2.00
C ALA A 68 3.47 11.13 -3.23
N LEU A 69 2.49 10.95 -4.12
CA LEU A 69 2.67 10.16 -5.34
C LEU A 69 3.61 10.81 -6.35
N LYS A 70 3.86 12.11 -6.24
CA LYS A 70 4.82 12.84 -7.08
C LYS A 70 6.19 13.00 -6.44
N SER A 71 6.35 12.50 -5.21
CA SER A 71 7.58 12.68 -4.44
C SER A 71 8.67 11.68 -4.83
N ASP A 72 9.91 12.00 -4.49
CA ASP A 72 11.02 11.06 -4.62
C ASP A 72 10.84 9.85 -3.72
N GLY A 73 10.19 10.03 -2.57
CA GLY A 73 9.87 8.93 -1.65
C GLY A 73 9.02 7.85 -2.31
N PHE A 74 8.04 8.24 -3.13
CA PHE A 74 7.25 7.27 -3.88
C PHE A 74 8.10 6.48 -4.87
N LYS A 75 9.03 7.15 -5.56
CA LYS A 75 9.95 6.48 -6.49
C LYS A 75 10.80 5.44 -5.78
N VAL A 76 11.26 5.75 -4.56
CA VAL A 76 12.02 4.82 -3.73
C VAL A 76 11.17 3.59 -3.38
N LEU A 77 9.91 3.79 -3.01
CA LEU A 77 9.00 2.69 -2.68
C LEU A 77 8.72 1.80 -3.89
N VAL A 78 8.48 2.39 -5.06
CA VAL A 78 8.26 1.64 -6.30
C VAL A 78 9.50 0.82 -6.66
N ALA A 79 10.67 1.42 -6.56
CA ALA A 79 11.93 0.74 -6.87
C ALA A 79 12.18 -0.44 -5.91
N ASP A 80 11.91 -0.26 -4.62
CA ASP A 80 12.03 -1.34 -3.62
C ASP A 80 11.11 -2.51 -3.94
N TYR A 81 9.86 -2.22 -4.27
CA TYR A 81 8.87 -3.24 -4.65
C TYR A 81 9.29 -3.99 -5.91
N ASP A 82 9.64 -3.25 -6.97
CA ASP A 82 9.99 -3.84 -8.26
C ASP A 82 11.28 -4.66 -8.20
N LYS A 83 12.27 -4.19 -7.45
CA LYS A 83 13.54 -4.89 -7.26
C LYS A 83 13.34 -6.19 -6.48
N THR A 84 12.50 -6.17 -5.45
CA THR A 84 12.28 -7.31 -4.58
C THR A 84 11.41 -8.37 -5.26
N TRP A 85 10.43 -7.95 -6.04
CA TRP A 85 9.45 -8.84 -6.68
C TRP A 85 9.44 -8.69 -8.19
N PRO A 86 10.50 -9.15 -8.90
CA PRO A 86 10.56 -9.03 -10.36
C PRO A 86 9.58 -9.96 -11.07
N SER A 87 9.06 -10.99 -10.38
CA SER A 87 8.07 -11.91 -10.94
C SER A 87 7.26 -12.56 -9.82
N GLY A 88 6.12 -13.16 -10.18
CA GLY A 88 5.25 -13.87 -9.22
C GLY A 88 4.34 -12.97 -8.42
N VAL A 89 4.43 -11.66 -8.59
CA VAL A 89 3.57 -10.68 -7.92
C VAL A 89 3.10 -9.67 -8.96
N THR A 90 1.78 -9.46 -9.01
CA THR A 90 1.19 -8.39 -9.83
C THR A 90 0.46 -7.43 -8.92
N ARG A 91 0.38 -6.16 -9.31
CA ARG A 91 -0.30 -5.17 -8.47
C ARG A 91 -1.13 -4.19 -9.29
N THR A 92 -2.16 -3.67 -8.64
CA THR A 92 -2.96 -2.54 -9.11
C THR A 92 -3.05 -1.52 -7.99
N ARG A 93 -3.32 -0.27 -8.34
CA ARG A 93 -3.40 0.84 -7.40
C ARG A 93 -4.72 1.55 -7.54
N ASP A 94 -5.20 2.13 -6.44
CA ASP A 94 -6.40 2.96 -6.45
C ASP A 94 -6.23 4.12 -5.47
N MET A 95 -6.86 5.23 -5.78
CA MET A 95 -6.94 6.40 -4.89
C MET A 95 -8.39 6.59 -4.49
N LEU A 96 -8.62 6.67 -3.19
CA LEU A 96 -9.97 6.71 -2.63
C LEU A 96 -10.15 7.98 -1.81
N THR A 97 -11.32 8.60 -1.93
CA THR A 97 -11.72 9.67 -1.02
C THR A 97 -12.75 9.12 -0.05
N LEU A 98 -12.63 9.47 1.23
CA LEU A 98 -13.62 9.07 2.21
C LEU A 98 -14.95 9.77 1.89
N ALA A 99 -15.96 8.98 1.53
CA ALA A 99 -17.28 9.52 1.25
C ALA A 99 -18.08 9.73 2.54
N GLU A 100 -17.98 8.77 3.46
CA GLU A 100 -18.75 8.80 4.68
C GLU A 100 -18.15 7.83 5.69
N GLU A 101 -18.23 8.18 6.96
CA GLU A 101 -17.85 7.30 8.06
C GLU A 101 -18.98 7.30 9.08
N ARG A 102 -19.39 6.13 9.56
CA ARG A 102 -20.39 5.98 10.60
C ARG A 102 -19.91 4.95 11.59
N SER A 103 -20.30 5.15 12.86
CA SER A 103 -20.02 4.20 13.93
C SER A 103 -21.34 3.68 14.49
N ALA A 104 -21.34 2.44 14.99
CA ALA A 104 -22.49 1.88 15.68
C ALA A 104 -22.68 2.50 17.07
#